data_23b7bbdc5ad775cb9bf9b9cc51a8041d
#
_entry.id   23b7bbdc5ad775cb9bf9b9cc51a8041d
#
_cell.length_a   1.000
_cell.length_b   1.000
_cell.length_c   1.000
_cell.angle_alpha   90.00
_cell.angle_beta   90.00
_cell.angle_gamma   90.00
#
_symmetry.space_group_name_H-M   'P 1'
#
loop_
_entity.id
_entity.type
_entity.pdbx_description
1 polymer ?
#
loop_
_entity_poly.entity_id
_entity_poly.type
_entity_poly.pdbx_seq_one_letter_code
_entity_poly.pdbx_strand_id
1 'polypeptide(L)'
;MKRRQFIASLASATAATALAKTKAVASPLIGIQVAGHSLLDEGMERCLDTIQATCHANAIFLYSHSYYAAHGRAPELYADHGVPIRDERRRKITRVWLRHHPEAFKNTSLAMPEPTDEYGDRDLFAETVEACKKRGLKFYARILEPDTSKLTGRVANFEQGMSVGLDGKISAQPCRNNPQWMAWWDAIVSDTMKSYPLDGFQWGAERMGPLSSVLWKGAIPFCFCEHCETRAKREGINAARARQGFGELHAFITKLHAGVAAPSDGVFTNVMRLLMKFPEVIAWDYQWRVALEEQGQRVFKLVKAERQSAHVGRHFDHQNTSWDAIFLAQWSYADVAPFADFIKPILYHDILAPRLANQLAELKRGPLAELSLPQSLELFYSLRGYDSKLQPKLDELNVRGMDPEYVGIETRRIVDVVQGRCSVVPGIGVDVPNTALEAPNGGKRPSDQLALRAAIKNAFTAGAGGILISREYDEMRLESLKTIGETLKELGQV
;
A
#
# COMPACT_ATOMS: atom_id res chain seq x y z
N MET A 1 -13.92 9.47 -52.77
CA MET A 1 -12.64 8.73 -52.75
C MET A 1 -12.86 7.31 -52.24
N LYS A 2 -12.26 6.35 -52.88
CA LYS A 2 -12.69 4.96 -52.99
C LYS A 2 -12.44 4.09 -51.74
N ARG A 3 -13.46 3.40 -51.27
CA ARG A 3 -13.54 2.39 -50.17
C ARG A 3 -12.71 1.09 -50.40
N ARG A 4 -11.66 1.08 -51.24
CA ARG A 4 -10.94 -0.13 -51.67
C ARG A 4 -9.48 -0.26 -51.22
N GLN A 5 -9.00 0.57 -50.28
CA GLN A 5 -7.63 0.47 -49.81
C GLN A 5 -7.46 0.04 -48.33
N PHE A 6 -8.54 -0.43 -47.67
CA PHE A 6 -8.50 -0.85 -46.26
C PHE A 6 -8.51 -2.38 -46.07
N ILE A 7 -8.50 -3.19 -47.15
CA ILE A 7 -8.58 -4.68 -47.07
C ILE A 7 -7.29 -5.38 -47.49
N ALA A 8 -6.23 -4.67 -47.86
CA ALA A 8 -5.00 -5.30 -48.39
C ALA A 8 -3.83 -5.37 -47.38
N SER A 9 -4.05 -5.13 -46.07
CA SER A 9 -2.99 -5.19 -45.06
C SER A 9 -3.18 -6.29 -44.00
N LEU A 10 -4.02 -7.27 -44.25
CA LEU A 10 -4.35 -8.35 -43.31
C LEU A 10 -3.91 -9.76 -43.76
N ALA A 11 -2.98 -9.85 -44.70
CA ALA A 11 -2.47 -11.13 -45.14
C ALA A 11 -0.93 -11.11 -45.25
N SER A 12 -0.23 -11.02 -44.14
CA SER A 12 1.19 -11.40 -43.98
C SER A 12 1.62 -11.37 -42.51
N ALA A 13 0.86 -11.99 -41.64
CA ALA A 13 1.33 -12.41 -40.33
C ALA A 13 1.84 -13.85 -40.46
N THR A 14 2.99 -14.02 -41.02
CA THR A 14 3.77 -15.26 -40.89
C THR A 14 3.99 -15.52 -39.40
N ALA A 15 3.52 -16.67 -38.96
CA ALA A 15 3.74 -17.25 -37.65
C ALA A 15 5.26 -17.38 -37.40
N ALA A 16 5.86 -16.37 -36.84
CA ALA A 16 7.09 -16.51 -36.06
C ALA A 16 6.71 -17.16 -34.74
N THR A 17 6.69 -18.50 -34.72
CA THR A 17 6.81 -19.26 -33.48
C THR A 17 8.10 -18.84 -32.81
N ALA A 18 8.03 -17.76 -32.03
CA ALA A 18 9.04 -17.46 -31.05
C ALA A 18 9.01 -18.64 -30.07
N LEU A 19 9.99 -19.53 -30.18
CA LEU A 19 10.35 -20.42 -29.08
C LEU A 19 10.52 -19.51 -27.87
N ALA A 20 9.51 -19.52 -26.99
CA ALA A 20 9.64 -18.99 -25.67
C ALA A 20 10.83 -19.74 -25.05
N LYS A 21 12.00 -19.09 -25.02
CA LYS A 21 13.06 -19.50 -24.12
C LYS A 21 12.38 -19.62 -22.77
N THR A 22 12.24 -20.84 -22.29
CA THR A 22 11.88 -21.10 -20.89
C THR A 22 12.90 -20.33 -20.07
N LYS A 23 12.54 -19.12 -19.63
CA LYS A 23 13.27 -18.44 -18.56
C LYS A 23 13.31 -19.46 -17.44
N ALA A 24 14.53 -19.84 -17.02
CA ALA A 24 14.68 -20.60 -15.80
C ALA A 24 13.75 -19.96 -14.77
N VAL A 25 12.83 -20.74 -14.21
CA VAL A 25 11.86 -20.23 -13.24
C VAL A 25 12.70 -19.66 -12.10
N ALA A 26 12.78 -18.35 -12.04
CA ALA A 26 13.50 -17.70 -10.96
C ALA A 26 12.84 -18.14 -9.66
N SER A 27 13.62 -18.53 -8.67
CA SER A 27 13.08 -18.92 -7.36
C SER A 27 12.08 -17.86 -6.88
N PRO A 28 10.92 -18.26 -6.36
CA PRO A 28 9.89 -17.31 -5.94
C PRO A 28 10.43 -16.38 -4.85
N LEU A 29 9.93 -15.15 -4.84
CA LEU A 29 10.27 -14.18 -3.79
C LEU A 29 9.41 -14.47 -2.55
N ILE A 30 10.00 -15.12 -1.56
CA ILE A 30 9.37 -15.38 -0.26
C ILE A 30 9.91 -14.34 0.73
N GLY A 31 9.21 -13.23 0.83
CA GLY A 31 9.62 -12.13 1.70
C GLY A 31 8.87 -12.12 3.02
N ILE A 32 9.49 -11.54 4.05
CA ILE A 32 8.83 -11.22 5.32
C ILE A 32 9.10 -9.78 5.72
N GLN A 33 8.06 -9.10 6.23
CA GLN A 33 8.20 -7.76 6.78
C GLN A 33 8.69 -7.83 8.23
N VAL A 34 9.72 -7.03 8.53
CA VAL A 34 10.34 -6.98 9.84
C VAL A 34 10.42 -5.52 10.30
N ALA A 35 10.04 -5.27 11.54
CA ALA A 35 10.27 -3.99 12.19
C ALA A 35 11.68 -3.98 12.83
N GLY A 36 12.33 -2.81 12.84
CA GLY A 36 13.69 -2.70 13.37
C GLY A 36 13.82 -3.17 14.83
N HIS A 37 12.81 -2.87 15.65
CA HIS A 37 12.82 -3.32 17.04
C HIS A 37 12.70 -4.84 17.22
N SER A 38 12.15 -5.58 16.26
CA SER A 38 12.13 -7.04 16.33
C SER A 38 13.55 -7.61 16.30
N LEU A 39 14.42 -7.07 15.42
CA LEU A 39 15.83 -7.45 15.35
C LEU A 39 16.62 -7.08 16.60
N LEU A 40 16.19 -6.03 17.30
CA LEU A 40 16.86 -5.54 18.51
C LEU A 40 16.38 -6.25 19.78
N ASP A 41 15.09 -6.52 19.89
CA ASP A 41 14.50 -7.14 21.08
C ASP A 41 14.77 -8.67 21.14
N GLU A 42 14.60 -9.35 20.05
CA GLU A 42 14.86 -10.79 19.94
C GLU A 42 16.34 -11.11 19.70
N GLY A 43 17.08 -10.17 19.14
CA GLY A 43 18.44 -10.31 18.66
C GLY A 43 18.49 -10.71 17.18
N MET A 44 19.36 -10.05 16.43
CA MET A 44 19.50 -10.17 14.98
C MET A 44 19.61 -11.63 14.51
N GLU A 45 20.55 -12.37 15.06
CA GLU A 45 20.83 -13.74 14.66
C GLU A 45 19.62 -14.65 14.91
N ARG A 46 19.06 -14.60 16.12
CA ARG A 46 17.91 -15.43 16.51
C ARG A 46 16.67 -15.12 15.65
N CYS A 47 16.38 -13.84 15.44
CA CYS A 47 15.24 -13.41 14.63
C CYS A 47 15.34 -13.95 13.19
N LEU A 48 16.49 -13.78 12.53
CA LEU A 48 16.70 -14.26 11.17
C LEU A 48 16.72 -15.78 11.06
N ASP A 49 17.32 -16.47 12.02
CA ASP A 49 17.32 -17.95 12.08
C ASP A 49 15.90 -18.49 12.26
N THR A 50 15.11 -17.89 13.15
CA THR A 50 13.70 -18.25 13.36
C THR A 50 12.88 -18.07 12.08
N ILE A 51 13.05 -16.94 11.39
CA ILE A 51 12.37 -16.66 10.12
C ILE A 51 12.72 -17.73 9.07
N GLN A 52 14.00 -18.02 8.87
CA GLN A 52 14.41 -19.02 7.87
C GLN A 52 13.93 -20.43 8.23
N ALA A 53 14.04 -20.81 9.49
CA ALA A 53 13.67 -22.15 9.96
C ALA A 53 12.16 -22.39 9.91
N THR A 54 11.34 -21.38 10.15
CA THR A 54 9.87 -21.53 10.24
C THR A 54 9.17 -21.32 8.91
N CYS A 55 9.35 -20.17 8.27
CA CYS A 55 8.60 -19.81 7.07
C CYS A 55 9.42 -19.85 5.77
N HIS A 56 10.69 -20.26 5.82
CA HIS A 56 11.59 -20.37 4.67
C HIS A 56 11.68 -19.08 3.83
N ALA A 57 11.54 -17.92 4.47
CA ALA A 57 11.73 -16.65 3.77
C ALA A 57 13.16 -16.56 3.21
N ASN A 58 13.26 -16.08 1.96
CA ASN A 58 14.53 -15.83 1.28
C ASN A 58 14.84 -14.32 1.13
N ALA A 59 13.96 -13.47 1.68
CA ALA A 59 14.12 -12.03 1.64
C ALA A 59 13.55 -11.34 2.90
N ILE A 60 14.30 -10.39 3.45
CA ILE A 60 13.92 -9.55 4.57
C ILE A 60 13.52 -8.17 4.06
N PHE A 61 12.35 -7.69 4.46
CA PHE A 61 11.83 -6.36 4.16
C PHE A 61 11.80 -5.54 5.44
N LEU A 62 12.87 -4.78 5.69
CA LEU A 62 13.02 -3.96 6.88
C LEU A 62 12.52 -2.54 6.62
N TYR A 63 11.66 -2.02 7.50
CA TYR A 63 11.32 -0.61 7.45
C TYR A 63 12.55 0.27 7.69
N SER A 64 12.81 1.18 6.76
CA SER A 64 13.81 2.23 6.96
C SER A 64 13.32 3.28 7.96
N HIS A 65 12.02 3.58 7.91
CA HIS A 65 11.32 4.48 8.79
C HIS A 65 10.05 3.81 9.28
N SER A 66 9.91 3.63 10.57
CA SER A 66 8.69 3.11 11.19
C SER A 66 7.83 4.27 11.65
N TYR A 67 6.81 4.59 10.89
CA TYR A 67 5.86 5.66 11.21
C TYR A 67 4.74 5.22 12.15
N TYR A 68 4.68 3.95 12.44
CA TYR A 68 3.67 3.43 13.34
C TYR A 68 4.08 3.64 14.77
N ALA A 69 3.10 4.01 15.58
CA ALA A 69 3.19 3.78 16.98
C ALA A 69 3.75 2.38 17.18
N ALA A 70 4.88 2.31 17.84
CA ALA A 70 5.39 1.05 18.29
C ALA A 70 4.28 0.35 19.03
N HIS A 71 4.07 -0.74 18.57
CA HIS A 71 2.87 -1.43 18.72
C HIS A 71 2.84 -2.14 20.07
N GLY A 72 2.22 -1.53 21.06
CA GLY A 72 1.55 -2.32 22.09
C GLY A 72 0.40 -3.12 21.46
N ARG A 73 0.56 -3.56 20.17
CA ARG A 73 -0.56 -4.06 19.38
C ARG A 73 -0.94 -5.47 19.72
N ALA A 74 0.00 -6.32 19.99
CA ALA A 74 -0.27 -7.70 20.26
C ALA A 74 0.88 -8.35 21.05
N PRO A 75 1.21 -7.83 22.26
CA PRO A 75 2.21 -8.47 23.10
C PRO A 75 1.96 -9.96 23.25
N GLU A 76 0.68 -10.33 23.19
CA GLU A 76 0.25 -11.70 23.36
C GLU A 76 0.46 -12.58 22.11
N LEU A 77 0.45 -12.01 20.91
CA LEU A 77 0.78 -12.74 19.68
C LEU A 77 2.29 -13.00 19.62
N TYR A 78 3.08 -12.04 20.06
CA TYR A 78 4.53 -12.17 20.13
C TYR A 78 5.05 -12.98 21.33
N ALA A 79 4.21 -13.25 22.32
CA ALA A 79 4.60 -13.96 23.54
C ALA A 79 5.17 -15.35 23.30
N ASP A 80 4.77 -16.05 22.24
CA ASP A 80 5.29 -17.39 21.91
C ASP A 80 6.74 -17.38 21.39
N HIS A 81 7.26 -16.21 21.01
CA HIS A 81 8.69 -16.03 20.72
C HIS A 81 9.56 -16.04 21.99
N GLY A 82 8.95 -15.95 23.17
CA GLY A 82 9.66 -15.93 24.45
C GLY A 82 10.53 -14.69 24.65
N VAL A 83 10.16 -13.56 24.05
CA VAL A 83 10.90 -12.30 24.07
C VAL A 83 10.11 -11.23 24.81
N PRO A 84 10.66 -10.60 25.86
CA PRO A 84 10.00 -9.51 26.54
C PRO A 84 9.97 -8.26 25.66
N ILE A 85 8.81 -7.60 25.61
CA ILE A 85 8.66 -6.35 24.88
C ILE A 85 9.17 -5.21 25.73
N ARG A 86 10.18 -4.48 25.22
CA ARG A 86 10.75 -3.31 25.90
C ARG A 86 9.74 -2.16 26.02
N ASP A 87 9.85 -1.35 27.07
CA ASP A 87 8.93 -0.22 27.27
C ASP A 87 9.06 0.86 26.19
N GLU A 88 10.26 1.06 25.64
CA GLU A 88 10.53 1.96 24.50
C GLU A 88 9.67 1.59 23.30
N ARG A 89 9.45 0.30 23.05
CA ARG A 89 8.61 -0.20 21.97
C ARG A 89 7.15 0.24 22.10
N ARG A 90 6.66 0.45 23.31
CA ARG A 90 5.30 0.91 23.59
C ARG A 90 5.09 2.39 23.30
N ARG A 91 6.18 3.16 23.11
CA ARG A 91 6.09 4.57 22.77
C ARG A 91 5.60 4.76 21.34
N LYS A 92 4.64 5.68 21.17
CA LYS A 92 4.08 6.07 19.88
C LYS A 92 4.97 7.11 19.21
N ILE A 93 6.15 6.73 18.78
CA ILE A 93 7.11 7.62 18.11
C ILE A 93 7.50 7.07 16.74
N THR A 94 7.86 7.98 15.85
CA THR A 94 8.51 7.60 14.59
C THR A 94 9.94 7.18 14.87
N ARG A 95 10.36 6.09 14.25
CA ARG A 95 11.73 5.59 14.33
C ARG A 95 12.36 5.57 12.95
N VAL A 96 13.60 6.03 12.87
CA VAL A 96 14.45 5.99 11.67
C VAL A 96 15.59 5.02 11.97
N TRP A 97 15.70 3.96 11.18
CA TRP A 97 16.55 2.80 11.45
C TRP A 97 17.86 2.79 10.66
N LEU A 98 18.00 3.72 9.74
CA LEU A 98 19.18 3.91 8.91
C LEU A 98 19.79 5.29 9.16
N ARG A 99 21.01 5.49 8.67
CA ARG A 99 21.71 6.78 8.75
C ARG A 99 21.70 7.43 7.39
N HIS A 100 21.15 8.63 7.33
CA HIS A 100 21.20 9.48 6.16
C HIS A 100 22.41 10.44 6.20
N HIS A 101 22.80 10.92 5.01
CA HIS A 101 23.90 11.87 4.87
C HIS A 101 23.33 13.25 4.52
N PRO A 102 23.72 14.32 5.26
CA PRO A 102 23.19 15.68 5.06
C PRO A 102 23.32 16.18 3.61
N GLU A 103 24.41 15.81 2.93
CA GLU A 103 24.66 16.21 1.54
C GLU A 103 23.58 15.75 0.56
N ALA A 104 22.89 14.66 0.84
CA ALA A 104 21.79 14.18 0.00
C ALA A 104 20.58 15.15 0.03
N PHE A 105 20.41 15.88 1.13
CA PHE A 105 19.24 16.73 1.38
C PHE A 105 19.46 18.21 1.02
N LYS A 106 20.60 18.58 0.48
CA LYS A 106 20.94 19.99 0.15
C LYS A 106 20.01 20.66 -0.88
N ASN A 107 19.28 19.89 -1.65
CA ASN A 107 18.38 20.38 -2.70
C ASN A 107 16.93 20.55 -2.24
N THR A 108 16.66 20.38 -0.97
CA THR A 108 15.33 20.53 -0.35
C THR A 108 15.42 21.39 0.89
N SER A 109 14.34 22.12 1.20
CA SER A 109 14.19 22.84 2.45
C SER A 109 13.73 21.94 3.62
N LEU A 110 13.27 20.72 3.33
CA LEU A 110 12.89 19.75 4.35
C LEU A 110 14.16 19.13 4.93
N ALA A 111 14.26 19.11 6.26
CA ALA A 111 15.44 18.55 6.90
C ALA A 111 15.58 17.04 6.70
N MET A 112 16.80 16.56 6.84
CA MET A 112 17.12 15.14 6.90
C MET A 112 16.40 14.50 8.11
N PRO A 113 15.83 13.29 7.96
CA PRO A 113 15.31 12.56 9.10
C PRO A 113 16.43 12.09 10.01
N GLU A 114 16.36 12.46 11.28
CA GLU A 114 17.34 12.04 12.26
C GLU A 114 17.16 10.57 12.66
N PRO A 115 18.25 9.80 12.81
CA PRO A 115 18.18 8.42 13.26
C PRO A 115 17.63 8.33 14.68
N THR A 116 17.05 7.19 15.00
CA THR A 116 16.57 6.91 16.35
C THR A 116 17.74 6.55 17.27
N ASP A 117 17.72 7.11 18.48
CA ASP A 117 18.76 6.95 19.52
C ASP A 117 18.36 6.01 20.67
N GLU A 118 17.09 5.57 20.73
CA GLU A 118 16.55 4.72 21.80
C GLU A 118 17.30 3.40 22.02
N TYR A 119 17.97 2.90 20.97
CA TYR A 119 18.73 1.66 20.99
C TYR A 119 20.24 1.90 20.86
N GLY A 120 20.68 3.10 21.19
CA GLY A 120 22.08 3.52 21.11
C GLY A 120 22.50 3.89 19.68
N ASP A 121 23.83 4.05 19.52
CA ASP A 121 24.43 4.50 18.27
C ASP A 121 24.66 3.32 17.28
N ARG A 122 23.62 2.59 16.96
CA ARG A 122 23.68 1.45 16.03
C ARG A 122 23.20 1.84 14.64
N ASP A 123 23.87 1.32 13.62
CA ASP A 123 23.35 1.33 12.25
C ASP A 123 22.68 -0.02 11.93
N LEU A 124 21.39 -0.10 12.24
CA LEU A 124 20.64 -1.35 12.09
C LEU A 124 20.60 -1.85 10.66
N PHE A 125 20.61 -0.94 9.68
CA PHE A 125 20.64 -1.33 8.25
C PHE A 125 21.96 -1.98 7.88
N ALA A 126 23.09 -1.39 8.27
CA ALA A 126 24.41 -1.96 8.03
C ALA A 126 24.57 -3.33 8.68
N GLU A 127 24.14 -3.47 9.94
CA GLU A 127 24.14 -4.73 10.66
C GLU A 127 23.28 -5.80 9.96
N THR A 128 22.07 -5.41 9.50
CA THR A 128 21.15 -6.33 8.83
C THR A 128 21.68 -6.78 7.46
N VAL A 129 22.33 -5.89 6.70
CA VAL A 129 23.02 -6.26 5.45
C VAL A 129 23.99 -7.41 5.68
N GLU A 130 24.87 -7.29 6.67
CA GLU A 130 25.88 -8.31 6.95
C GLU A 130 25.26 -9.62 7.47
N ALA A 131 24.23 -9.53 8.31
CA ALA A 131 23.52 -10.69 8.84
C ALA A 131 22.76 -11.45 7.75
N CYS A 132 22.10 -10.74 6.84
CA CYS A 132 21.41 -11.32 5.68
C CYS A 132 22.39 -11.98 4.71
N LYS A 133 23.51 -11.31 4.40
CA LYS A 133 24.56 -11.83 3.52
C LYS A 133 25.14 -13.15 4.01
N LYS A 134 25.41 -13.27 5.31
CA LYS A 134 25.91 -14.52 5.93
C LYS A 134 24.95 -15.70 5.74
N ARG A 135 23.65 -15.42 5.57
CA ARG A 135 22.57 -16.42 5.45
C ARG A 135 22.07 -16.64 4.02
N GLY A 136 22.61 -15.93 3.05
CA GLY A 136 22.10 -15.93 1.67
C GLY A 136 20.69 -15.33 1.53
N LEU A 137 20.29 -14.50 2.49
CA LEU A 137 19.03 -13.76 2.44
C LEU A 137 19.18 -12.49 1.62
N LYS A 138 18.17 -12.17 0.80
CA LYS A 138 18.07 -10.86 0.16
C LYS A 138 17.60 -9.83 1.18
N PHE A 139 18.09 -8.61 1.05
CA PHE A 139 17.72 -7.52 1.94
C PHE A 139 17.13 -6.33 1.19
N TYR A 140 15.90 -5.96 1.55
CA TYR A 140 15.14 -4.86 0.95
C TYR A 140 14.87 -3.77 1.98
N ALA A 141 15.19 -2.52 1.63
CA ALA A 141 14.63 -1.39 2.35
C ALA A 141 13.13 -1.25 2.04
N ARG A 142 12.33 -1.01 3.04
CA ARG A 142 10.90 -0.75 2.90
C ARG A 142 10.54 0.60 3.50
N ILE A 143 9.80 1.40 2.74
CA ILE A 143 9.27 2.67 3.21
C ILE A 143 7.83 2.87 2.75
N LEU A 144 6.97 3.34 3.66
CA LEU A 144 5.69 3.93 3.30
C LEU A 144 5.81 5.44 3.33
N GLU A 145 5.13 6.12 2.42
CA GLU A 145 5.12 7.57 2.36
C GLU A 145 4.58 8.16 3.66
N PRO A 146 5.34 9.02 4.34
CA PRO A 146 4.91 9.61 5.61
C PRO A 146 3.85 10.70 5.43
N ASP A 147 3.20 11.04 6.53
CA ASP A 147 2.33 12.20 6.67
C ASP A 147 2.76 13.08 7.87
N THR A 148 2.14 14.25 8.01
CA THR A 148 2.50 15.20 9.07
C THR A 148 2.35 14.63 10.48
N SER A 149 1.36 13.77 10.71
CA SER A 149 1.13 13.18 12.04
C SER A 149 2.30 12.30 12.50
N LYS A 150 3.18 11.93 11.59
CA LYS A 150 4.25 10.95 11.81
C LYS A 150 5.64 11.57 11.81
N LEU A 151 5.86 12.63 11.04
CA LEU A 151 7.17 13.29 10.95
C LEU A 151 7.22 14.72 11.48
N THR A 152 6.08 15.34 11.80
CA THR A 152 6.06 16.65 12.47
C THR A 152 6.87 16.58 13.77
N GLY A 153 7.82 17.49 13.91
CA GLY A 153 8.76 17.52 15.05
C GLY A 153 9.94 16.55 14.94
N ARG A 154 9.99 15.70 13.87
CA ARG A 154 11.13 14.82 13.57
C ARG A 154 11.92 15.26 12.35
N VAL A 155 11.27 15.95 11.43
CA VAL A 155 11.88 16.57 10.26
C VAL A 155 11.52 18.04 10.29
N ALA A 156 12.50 18.92 10.45
CA ALA A 156 12.25 20.36 10.42
C ALA A 156 11.75 20.77 9.04
N ASN A 157 10.86 21.77 9.01
CA ASN A 157 10.22 22.29 7.81
C ASN A 157 9.36 21.27 7.02
N PHE A 158 9.00 20.14 7.61
CA PHE A 158 8.28 19.07 6.90
C PHE A 158 6.95 19.53 6.29
N GLU A 159 6.27 20.46 6.95
CA GLU A 159 5.03 21.08 6.49
C GLU A 159 5.16 21.80 5.14
N GLN A 160 6.35 22.26 4.76
CA GLN A 160 6.59 22.92 3.46
C GLN A 160 6.41 21.98 2.27
N GLY A 161 6.48 20.66 2.48
CA GLY A 161 6.22 19.65 1.47
C GLY A 161 4.76 19.21 1.39
N MET A 162 3.90 19.69 2.29
CA MET A 162 2.55 19.16 2.44
C MET A 162 1.53 19.85 1.54
N SER A 163 0.41 19.17 1.33
CA SER A 163 -0.75 19.65 0.59
C SER A 163 -1.46 20.80 1.34
N VAL A 164 -2.19 21.63 0.59
CA VAL A 164 -3.04 22.68 1.14
C VAL A 164 -4.50 22.33 0.91
N GLY A 165 -5.30 22.32 1.96
CA GLY A 165 -6.72 22.03 1.90
C GLY A 165 -7.51 23.15 1.21
N LEU A 166 -8.78 22.86 0.91
CA LEU A 166 -9.72 23.85 0.37
C LEU A 166 -9.91 25.05 1.31
N ASP A 167 -9.76 24.82 2.62
CA ASP A 167 -9.82 25.84 3.69
C ASP A 167 -8.53 26.66 3.83
N GLY A 168 -7.53 26.46 2.98
CA GLY A 168 -6.24 27.12 3.03
C GLY A 168 -5.26 26.59 4.07
N LYS A 169 -5.63 25.56 4.84
CA LYS A 169 -4.74 24.98 5.86
C LYS A 169 -3.89 23.86 5.27
N ILE A 170 -2.73 23.65 5.91
CA ILE A 170 -1.87 22.52 5.58
C ILE A 170 -2.58 21.22 5.93
N SER A 171 -2.64 20.30 4.98
CA SER A 171 -3.22 18.98 5.17
C SER A 171 -2.18 17.97 5.68
N ALA A 172 -2.65 16.82 6.14
CA ALA A 172 -1.76 15.75 6.60
C ALA A 172 -1.00 15.05 5.46
N GLN A 173 -1.33 15.29 4.22
CA GLN A 173 -0.77 14.56 3.09
C GLN A 173 0.27 15.37 2.32
N PRO A 174 1.32 14.73 1.76
CA PRO A 174 2.31 15.43 0.94
C PRO A 174 1.74 15.92 -0.38
N CYS A 175 2.30 16.99 -0.92
CA CYS A 175 2.03 17.47 -2.26
C CYS A 175 3.10 16.98 -3.23
N ARG A 176 2.75 16.03 -4.10
CA ARG A 176 3.68 15.44 -5.08
C ARG A 176 3.99 16.36 -6.27
N ASN A 177 3.29 17.48 -6.39
CA ASN A 177 3.64 18.55 -7.33
C ASN A 177 4.60 19.57 -6.71
N ASN A 178 4.84 19.49 -5.40
CA ASN A 178 5.76 20.38 -4.69
C ASN A 178 7.22 19.91 -4.90
N PRO A 179 8.09 20.73 -5.49
CA PRO A 179 9.48 20.35 -5.76
C PRO A 179 10.28 20.07 -4.49
N GLN A 180 9.96 20.70 -3.36
CA GLN A 180 10.64 20.45 -2.08
C GLN A 180 10.35 19.04 -1.57
N TRP A 181 9.09 18.60 -1.64
CA TRP A 181 8.71 17.21 -1.32
C TRP A 181 9.41 16.21 -2.24
N MET A 182 9.39 16.47 -3.54
CA MET A 182 10.01 15.55 -4.50
C MET A 182 11.51 15.45 -4.32
N ALA A 183 12.21 16.56 -4.07
CA ALA A 183 13.64 16.56 -3.80
C ALA A 183 13.98 15.84 -2.49
N TRP A 184 13.14 16.00 -1.46
CA TRP A 184 13.30 15.28 -0.19
C TRP A 184 13.13 13.76 -0.38
N TRP A 185 12.09 13.36 -1.15
CA TRP A 185 11.84 11.96 -1.43
C TRP A 185 12.98 11.32 -2.25
N ASP A 186 13.50 12.06 -3.23
CA ASP A 186 14.69 11.64 -3.99
C ASP A 186 15.90 11.42 -3.10
N ALA A 187 16.13 12.33 -2.15
CA ALA A 187 17.22 12.22 -1.18
C ALA A 187 17.09 10.94 -0.34
N ILE A 188 15.88 10.66 0.17
CA ILE A 188 15.59 9.41 0.91
C ILE A 188 15.97 8.18 0.08
N VAL A 189 15.49 8.11 -1.17
CA VAL A 189 15.69 6.94 -2.02
C VAL A 189 17.17 6.78 -2.42
N SER A 190 17.76 7.85 -2.96
CA SER A 190 19.13 7.79 -3.48
C SER A 190 20.15 7.56 -2.36
N ASP A 191 20.00 8.25 -1.24
CA ASP A 191 20.93 8.08 -0.13
C ASP A 191 20.83 6.69 0.49
N THR A 192 19.62 6.15 0.67
CA THR A 192 19.43 4.76 1.11
C THR A 192 20.11 3.76 0.19
N MET A 193 19.96 3.91 -1.12
CA MET A 193 20.54 2.98 -2.10
C MET A 193 22.06 3.11 -2.24
N LYS A 194 22.62 4.30 -2.01
CA LYS A 194 24.07 4.55 -2.01
C LYS A 194 24.74 4.01 -0.76
N SER A 195 24.12 4.24 0.39
CA SER A 195 24.71 3.92 1.70
C SER A 195 24.71 2.43 2.01
N TYR A 196 23.77 1.69 1.45
CA TYR A 196 23.61 0.26 1.78
C TYR A 196 23.54 -0.61 0.53
N PRO A 197 24.24 -1.78 0.50
CA PRO A 197 24.23 -2.70 -0.64
C PRO A 197 22.96 -3.57 -0.65
N LEU A 198 21.80 -2.92 -0.82
CA LEU A 198 20.48 -3.54 -0.79
C LEU A 198 20.20 -4.34 -2.08
N ASP A 199 19.47 -5.45 -1.97
CA ASP A 199 18.94 -6.19 -3.11
C ASP A 199 17.71 -5.51 -3.72
N GLY A 200 17.07 -4.59 -3.00
CA GLY A 200 15.97 -3.80 -3.53
C GLY A 200 15.40 -2.76 -2.58
N PHE A 201 14.42 -2.05 -3.12
CA PHE A 201 13.71 -0.97 -2.45
C PHE A 201 12.21 -1.14 -2.66
N GLN A 202 11.44 -1.31 -1.60
CA GLN A 202 9.98 -1.36 -1.66
C GLN A 202 9.39 -0.07 -1.10
N TRP A 203 8.48 0.54 -1.85
CA TRP A 203 7.80 1.73 -1.38
C TRP A 203 6.29 1.69 -1.66
N GLY A 204 5.54 2.50 -0.94
CA GLY A 204 4.11 2.66 -1.12
C GLY A 204 3.60 3.98 -0.59
N ALA A 205 2.45 4.39 -1.10
CA ALA A 205 1.68 5.53 -0.61
C ALA A 205 0.26 5.04 -0.32
N GLU A 206 -0.04 4.85 0.95
CA GLU A 206 -1.36 4.43 1.42
C GLU A 206 -2.24 5.68 1.59
N ARG A 207 -2.65 6.28 0.46
CA ARG A 207 -3.36 7.56 0.42
C ARG A 207 -4.57 7.49 -0.49
N MET A 208 -5.62 8.16 -0.06
CA MET A 208 -6.81 8.43 -0.89
C MET A 208 -6.60 9.72 -1.66
N GLY A 209 -7.12 9.78 -2.88
CA GLY A 209 -7.20 11.02 -3.65
C GLY A 209 -8.18 12.03 -3.03
N PRO A 210 -8.14 13.28 -3.50
CA PRO A 210 -9.05 14.33 -3.01
C PRO A 210 -10.53 13.95 -3.12
N LEU A 211 -10.94 13.39 -4.25
CA LEU A 211 -12.35 13.02 -4.49
C LEU A 211 -12.78 11.86 -3.59
N SER A 212 -11.98 10.80 -3.51
CA SER A 212 -12.26 9.67 -2.61
C SER A 212 -12.31 10.12 -1.14
N SER A 213 -11.41 11.01 -0.73
CA SER A 213 -11.39 11.55 0.64
C SER A 213 -12.67 12.30 0.99
N VAL A 214 -13.21 13.08 0.06
CA VAL A 214 -14.50 13.77 0.26
C VAL A 214 -15.65 12.77 0.29
N LEU A 215 -15.76 11.93 -0.74
CA LEU A 215 -16.92 11.04 -0.91
C LEU A 215 -17.01 9.98 0.21
N TRP A 216 -15.88 9.40 0.61
CA TRP A 216 -15.90 8.32 1.59
C TRP A 216 -15.80 8.80 3.03
N LYS A 217 -15.13 9.92 3.29
CA LYS A 217 -14.85 10.39 4.66
C LYS A 217 -15.41 11.77 4.98
N GLY A 218 -15.98 12.48 4.02
CA GLY A 218 -16.37 13.88 4.20
C GLY A 218 -15.18 14.78 4.57
N ALA A 219 -13.96 14.37 4.20
CA ALA A 219 -12.76 15.12 4.53
C ALA A 219 -12.64 16.39 3.68
N ILE A 220 -11.96 17.41 4.23
CA ILE A 220 -11.64 18.63 3.48
C ILE A 220 -10.81 18.26 2.25
N PRO A 221 -11.24 18.63 1.02
CA PRO A 221 -10.51 18.29 -0.20
C PRO A 221 -9.16 19.02 -0.28
N PHE A 222 -8.21 18.41 -0.95
CA PHE A 222 -6.85 18.89 -1.19
C PHE A 222 -6.39 18.44 -2.60
N CYS A 223 -5.27 18.84 -3.20
CA CYS A 223 -4.37 19.90 -2.79
C CYS A 223 -4.62 21.14 -3.63
N PHE A 224 -4.83 22.27 -3.00
CA PHE A 224 -5.06 23.56 -3.66
C PHE A 224 -3.89 24.52 -3.43
N CYS A 225 -2.65 23.99 -3.43
CA CYS A 225 -1.44 24.79 -3.38
C CYS A 225 -1.06 25.35 -4.75
N GLU A 226 -0.17 26.35 -4.79
CA GLU A 226 0.32 26.99 -6.01
C GLU A 226 0.91 26.00 -7.04
N HIS A 227 1.58 24.95 -6.59
CA HIS A 227 2.18 23.94 -7.47
C HIS A 227 1.10 23.13 -8.21
N CYS A 228 0.01 22.76 -7.50
CA CYS A 228 -1.11 22.05 -8.09
C CYS A 228 -1.92 22.96 -9.04
N GLU A 229 -2.11 24.24 -8.69
CA GLU A 229 -2.76 25.21 -9.57
C GLU A 229 -1.93 25.51 -10.82
N THR A 230 -0.60 25.62 -10.68
CA THR A 230 0.32 25.78 -11.81
C THR A 230 0.25 24.58 -12.75
N ARG A 231 0.23 23.36 -12.21
CA ARG A 231 0.04 22.15 -13.01
C ARG A 231 -1.30 22.13 -13.72
N ALA A 232 -2.36 22.40 -12.99
CA ALA A 232 -3.73 22.46 -13.54
C ALA A 232 -3.84 23.43 -14.72
N LYS A 233 -3.26 24.64 -14.58
CA LYS A 233 -3.21 25.64 -15.66
C LYS A 233 -2.48 25.09 -16.90
N ARG A 234 -1.36 24.41 -16.73
CA ARG A 234 -0.61 23.78 -17.83
C ARG A 234 -1.41 22.67 -18.52
N GLU A 235 -2.21 21.92 -17.77
CA GLU A 235 -3.03 20.81 -18.25
C GLU A 235 -4.44 21.26 -18.71
N GLY A 236 -4.74 22.57 -18.70
CA GLY A 236 -6.01 23.13 -19.13
C GLY A 236 -7.17 22.93 -18.15
N ILE A 237 -6.87 22.61 -16.89
CA ILE A 237 -7.87 22.43 -15.83
C ILE A 237 -8.18 23.78 -15.19
N ASN A 238 -9.46 24.14 -15.12
CA ASN A 238 -9.89 25.36 -14.45
C ASN A 238 -9.91 25.18 -12.92
N ALA A 239 -8.85 25.65 -12.25
CA ALA A 239 -8.66 25.50 -10.81
C ALA A 239 -9.80 26.18 -10.00
N ALA A 240 -10.33 27.31 -10.43
CA ALA A 240 -11.43 27.97 -9.73
C ALA A 240 -12.71 27.12 -9.77
N ARG A 241 -13.04 26.51 -10.91
CA ARG A 241 -14.18 25.61 -11.04
C ARG A 241 -13.97 24.31 -10.28
N ALA A 242 -12.75 23.75 -10.28
CA ALA A 242 -12.41 22.60 -9.45
C ALA A 242 -12.63 22.91 -7.97
N ARG A 243 -12.11 24.04 -7.49
CA ARG A 243 -12.27 24.52 -6.11
C ARG A 243 -13.75 24.69 -5.74
N GLN A 244 -14.54 25.32 -6.63
CA GLN A 244 -15.99 25.47 -6.43
C GLN A 244 -16.68 24.11 -6.36
N GLY A 245 -16.41 23.21 -7.30
CA GLY A 245 -17.04 21.89 -7.35
C GLY A 245 -16.71 21.03 -6.13
N PHE A 246 -15.47 21.03 -5.69
CA PHE A 246 -15.08 20.38 -4.44
C PHE A 246 -15.76 21.01 -3.22
N GLY A 247 -15.92 22.33 -3.19
CA GLY A 247 -16.63 23.02 -2.12
C GLY A 247 -18.10 22.61 -2.05
N GLU A 248 -18.80 22.59 -3.18
CA GLU A 248 -20.20 22.15 -3.25
C GLU A 248 -20.34 20.66 -2.87
N LEU A 249 -19.46 19.80 -3.35
CA LEU A 249 -19.45 18.37 -3.03
C LEU A 249 -19.17 18.12 -1.54
N HIS A 250 -18.15 18.76 -0.99
CA HIS A 250 -17.81 18.65 0.43
C HIS A 250 -18.95 19.14 1.32
N ALA A 251 -19.57 20.29 1.01
CA ALA A 251 -20.70 20.80 1.75
C ALA A 251 -21.90 19.84 1.69
N PHE A 252 -22.15 19.19 0.54
CA PHE A 252 -23.20 18.19 0.39
C PHE A 252 -22.95 16.96 1.26
N ILE A 253 -21.76 16.37 1.18
CA ILE A 253 -21.40 15.16 1.98
C ILE A 253 -21.38 15.48 3.48
N THR A 254 -20.86 16.66 3.87
CA THR A 254 -20.84 17.06 5.29
C THR A 254 -22.25 17.18 5.87
N LYS A 255 -23.22 17.68 5.12
CA LYS A 255 -24.62 17.71 5.55
C LYS A 255 -25.20 16.32 5.79
N LEU A 256 -24.89 15.36 4.91
CA LEU A 256 -25.30 13.97 5.09
C LEU A 256 -24.67 13.35 6.35
N HIS A 257 -23.38 13.58 6.59
CA HIS A 257 -22.68 13.14 7.79
C HIS A 257 -23.27 13.77 9.08
N ALA A 258 -23.82 14.98 8.99
CA ALA A 258 -24.51 15.65 10.08
C ALA A 258 -25.96 15.17 10.28
N GLY A 259 -26.41 14.18 9.51
CA GLY A 259 -27.75 13.59 9.62
C GLY A 259 -28.87 14.40 8.92
N VAL A 260 -28.50 15.33 8.03
CA VAL A 260 -29.49 16.01 7.18
C VAL A 260 -30.12 14.97 6.24
N ALA A 261 -31.43 15.00 6.09
CA ALA A 261 -32.16 14.07 5.25
C ALA A 261 -31.63 14.07 3.81
N ALA A 262 -31.52 12.87 3.23
CA ALA A 262 -31.15 12.69 1.84
C ALA A 262 -32.16 13.41 0.93
N PRO A 263 -31.68 13.98 -0.21
CA PRO A 263 -32.58 14.56 -1.21
C PRO A 263 -33.58 13.53 -1.74
N SER A 264 -34.80 13.97 -2.08
CA SER A 264 -35.88 13.10 -2.56
C SER A 264 -35.54 12.36 -3.87
N ASP A 265 -34.61 12.91 -4.66
CA ASP A 265 -34.11 12.34 -5.91
C ASP A 265 -32.80 11.52 -5.75
N GLY A 266 -32.41 11.26 -4.53
CA GLY A 266 -31.33 10.36 -4.16
C GLY A 266 -29.95 11.00 -4.03
N VAL A 267 -29.14 10.47 -3.12
CA VAL A 267 -27.78 10.95 -2.85
C VAL A 267 -26.87 10.67 -4.05
N PHE A 268 -26.89 9.45 -4.57
CA PHE A 268 -26.06 9.07 -5.72
C PHE A 268 -26.32 10.00 -6.93
N THR A 269 -27.61 10.26 -7.24
CA THR A 269 -27.99 11.18 -8.34
C THR A 269 -27.43 12.58 -8.11
N ASN A 270 -27.46 13.09 -6.88
CA ASN A 270 -26.95 14.42 -6.57
C ASN A 270 -25.41 14.48 -6.64
N VAL A 271 -24.70 13.44 -6.20
CA VAL A 271 -23.25 13.34 -6.41
C VAL A 271 -22.91 13.36 -7.89
N MET A 272 -23.59 12.56 -8.71
CA MET A 272 -23.36 12.54 -10.17
C MET A 272 -23.68 13.88 -10.81
N ARG A 273 -24.75 14.55 -10.38
CA ARG A 273 -25.12 15.90 -10.87
C ARG A 273 -24.02 16.93 -10.57
N LEU A 274 -23.43 16.89 -9.38
CA LEU A 274 -22.31 17.76 -9.00
C LEU A 274 -21.07 17.48 -9.86
N LEU A 275 -20.72 16.20 -10.06
CA LEU A 275 -19.59 15.83 -10.93
C LEU A 275 -19.79 16.23 -12.39
N MET A 276 -21.03 16.13 -12.92
CA MET A 276 -21.37 16.58 -14.27
C MET A 276 -21.36 18.11 -14.39
N LYS A 277 -21.80 18.82 -13.36
CA LYS A 277 -21.76 20.29 -13.30
C LYS A 277 -20.32 20.82 -13.23
N PHE A 278 -19.46 20.09 -12.53
CA PHE A 278 -18.05 20.44 -12.29
C PHE A 278 -17.12 19.28 -12.70
N PRO A 279 -16.96 19.02 -14.00
CA PRO A 279 -16.06 17.94 -14.46
C PRO A 279 -14.60 18.20 -14.06
N GLU A 280 -14.26 19.44 -13.72
CA GLU A 280 -12.95 19.82 -13.20
C GLU A 280 -12.60 19.12 -11.88
N VAL A 281 -13.59 18.67 -11.11
CA VAL A 281 -13.37 17.84 -9.89
C VAL A 281 -12.70 16.53 -10.26
N ILE A 282 -13.17 15.86 -11.30
CA ILE A 282 -12.58 14.59 -11.79
C ILE A 282 -11.18 14.84 -12.35
N ALA A 283 -11.03 15.90 -13.17
CA ALA A 283 -9.73 16.24 -13.76
C ALA A 283 -8.70 16.63 -12.68
N TRP A 284 -9.13 17.30 -11.62
CA TRP A 284 -8.29 17.65 -10.47
C TRP A 284 -7.84 16.41 -9.69
N ASP A 285 -8.73 15.47 -9.44
CA ASP A 285 -8.40 14.21 -8.76
C ASP A 285 -7.45 13.37 -9.62
N TYR A 286 -7.67 13.33 -10.94
CA TYR A 286 -6.80 12.65 -11.88
C TYR A 286 -5.38 13.22 -11.92
N GLN A 287 -5.19 14.55 -11.92
CA GLN A 287 -3.84 15.15 -11.86
C GLN A 287 -3.09 14.75 -10.57
N TRP A 288 -3.81 14.63 -9.44
CA TRP A 288 -3.21 14.13 -8.19
C TRP A 288 -2.73 12.69 -8.36
N ARG A 289 -3.53 11.88 -9.02
CA ARG A 289 -3.19 10.48 -9.32
C ARG A 289 -1.97 10.38 -10.24
N VAL A 290 -1.91 11.19 -11.29
CA VAL A 290 -0.76 11.23 -12.21
C VAL A 290 0.52 11.64 -11.46
N ALA A 291 0.46 12.61 -10.57
CA ALA A 291 1.62 13.01 -9.76
C ALA A 291 2.15 11.87 -8.86
N LEU A 292 1.26 11.00 -8.34
CA LEU A 292 1.65 9.82 -7.59
C LEU A 292 2.39 8.80 -8.48
N GLU A 293 1.94 8.62 -9.71
CA GLU A 293 2.62 7.69 -10.64
C GLU A 293 3.97 8.25 -11.14
N GLU A 294 4.05 9.55 -11.38
CA GLU A 294 5.33 10.23 -11.68
C GLU A 294 6.35 10.04 -10.55
N GLN A 295 5.90 10.12 -9.29
CA GLN A 295 6.75 9.78 -8.15
C GLN A 295 7.22 8.32 -8.21
N GLY A 296 6.34 7.38 -8.57
CA GLY A 296 6.69 5.98 -8.74
C GLY A 296 7.73 5.74 -9.82
N GLN A 297 7.56 6.36 -10.98
CA GLN A 297 8.51 6.30 -12.07
C GLN A 297 9.88 6.89 -11.67
N ARG A 298 9.86 7.96 -10.88
CA ARG A 298 11.07 8.61 -10.38
C ARG A 298 11.82 7.70 -9.40
N VAL A 299 11.12 7.08 -8.44
CA VAL A 299 11.72 6.09 -7.53
C VAL A 299 12.38 4.94 -8.29
N PHE A 300 11.68 4.38 -9.28
CA PHE A 300 12.23 3.32 -10.12
C PHE A 300 13.54 3.76 -10.80
N LYS A 301 13.54 4.91 -11.45
CA LYS A 301 14.73 5.46 -12.13
C LYS A 301 15.89 5.68 -11.17
N LEU A 302 15.65 6.23 -9.99
CA LEU A 302 16.67 6.49 -8.97
C LEU A 302 17.30 5.18 -8.48
N VAL A 303 16.48 4.20 -8.08
CA VAL A 303 16.99 2.89 -7.63
C VAL A 303 17.82 2.22 -8.72
N LYS A 304 17.33 2.21 -9.98
CA LYS A 304 18.06 1.59 -11.10
C LYS A 304 19.33 2.35 -11.48
N ALA A 305 19.37 3.66 -11.29
CA ALA A 305 20.58 4.46 -11.51
C ALA A 305 21.67 4.14 -10.48
N GLU A 306 21.29 3.98 -9.21
CA GLU A 306 22.24 3.63 -8.14
C GLU A 306 22.66 2.16 -8.21
N ARG A 307 21.73 1.26 -8.55
CA ARG A 307 22.00 -0.18 -8.68
C ARG A 307 21.02 -0.84 -9.64
N GLN A 308 21.46 -1.09 -10.86
CA GLN A 308 20.63 -1.67 -11.93
C GLN A 308 20.03 -3.03 -11.55
N SER A 309 20.74 -3.84 -10.77
CA SER A 309 20.28 -5.17 -10.32
C SER A 309 19.27 -5.13 -9.17
N ALA A 310 19.17 -4.01 -8.45
CA ALA A 310 18.25 -3.90 -7.31
C ALA A 310 16.79 -3.92 -7.78
N HIS A 311 15.96 -4.68 -7.08
CA HIS A 311 14.54 -4.75 -7.39
C HIS A 311 13.76 -3.54 -6.83
N VAL A 312 12.80 -3.05 -7.58
CA VAL A 312 11.86 -2.03 -7.12
C VAL A 312 10.50 -2.65 -6.88
N GLY A 313 10.04 -2.64 -5.63
CA GLY A 313 8.73 -3.11 -5.22
C GLY A 313 7.73 -1.97 -5.09
N ARG A 314 6.57 -2.10 -5.72
CA ARG A 314 5.46 -1.17 -5.56
C ARG A 314 4.39 -1.77 -4.65
N HIS A 315 4.13 -1.14 -3.52
CA HIS A 315 3.12 -1.55 -2.55
C HIS A 315 1.80 -0.82 -2.77
N PHE A 316 0.70 -1.55 -2.68
CA PHE A 316 -0.68 -1.03 -2.74
C PHE A 316 -1.49 -1.56 -1.57
N ASP A 317 -2.24 -0.68 -0.91
CA ASP A 317 -3.11 -1.03 0.20
C ASP A 317 -4.51 -1.51 -0.24
N HIS A 318 -5.37 -1.89 0.72
CA HIS A 318 -6.73 -2.35 0.42
C HIS A 318 -7.59 -1.30 -0.28
N GLN A 319 -7.41 -0.02 0.01
CA GLN A 319 -8.18 1.04 -0.66
C GLN A 319 -7.93 0.99 -2.15
N ASN A 320 -6.66 0.80 -2.52
CA ASN A 320 -6.21 0.77 -3.91
C ASN A 320 -6.45 -0.57 -4.59
N THR A 321 -6.50 -1.68 -3.84
CA THR A 321 -6.64 -3.03 -4.41
C THR A 321 -8.08 -3.54 -4.40
N SER A 322 -8.90 -3.10 -3.46
CA SER A 322 -10.18 -3.79 -3.19
C SER A 322 -11.41 -2.91 -3.29
N TRP A 323 -11.48 -1.76 -2.64
CA TRP A 323 -12.76 -1.06 -2.51
C TRP A 323 -12.85 0.37 -3.05
N ASP A 324 -11.76 1.06 -3.34
CA ASP A 324 -11.85 2.40 -3.89
C ASP A 324 -12.04 2.35 -5.41
N ALA A 325 -13.31 2.28 -5.83
CA ALA A 325 -13.66 2.21 -7.25
C ALA A 325 -13.22 3.46 -8.03
N ILE A 326 -13.19 4.65 -7.40
CA ILE A 326 -12.74 5.88 -8.02
C ILE A 326 -11.24 5.79 -8.29
N PHE A 327 -10.48 5.38 -7.29
CA PHE A 327 -9.04 5.18 -7.43
C PHE A 327 -8.73 4.13 -8.51
N LEU A 328 -9.40 2.98 -8.48
CA LEU A 328 -9.24 1.91 -9.47
C LEU A 328 -9.62 2.34 -10.89
N ALA A 329 -10.57 3.26 -11.05
CA ALA A 329 -10.97 3.76 -12.35
C ALA A 329 -9.95 4.71 -13.00
N GLN A 330 -9.03 5.28 -12.23
CA GLN A 330 -8.05 6.26 -12.70
C GLN A 330 -6.76 5.64 -13.26
N TRP A 331 -6.53 4.35 -13.05
CA TRP A 331 -5.28 3.69 -13.43
C TRP A 331 -5.45 2.17 -13.53
N SER A 332 -4.43 1.55 -14.08
CA SER A 332 -4.33 0.10 -14.18
C SER A 332 -2.97 -0.36 -13.64
N TYR A 333 -2.90 -1.57 -13.13
CA TYR A 333 -1.61 -2.20 -12.83
C TYR A 333 -0.70 -2.30 -14.05
N ALA A 334 -1.29 -2.27 -15.27
CA ALA A 334 -0.55 -2.17 -16.51
C ALA A 334 0.31 -0.91 -16.62
N ASP A 335 -0.14 0.21 -16.03
CA ASP A 335 0.56 1.49 -16.05
C ASP A 335 1.74 1.50 -15.08
N VAL A 336 1.65 0.72 -14.00
CA VAL A 336 2.68 0.58 -12.97
C VAL A 336 3.76 -0.42 -13.36
N ALA A 337 3.38 -1.51 -14.04
CA ALA A 337 4.26 -2.63 -14.35
C ALA A 337 5.59 -2.25 -15.03
N PRO A 338 5.69 -1.23 -15.90
CA PRO A 338 6.97 -0.80 -16.48
C PRO A 338 7.96 -0.17 -15.47
N PHE A 339 7.46 0.22 -14.30
CA PHE A 339 8.21 0.93 -13.26
C PHE A 339 8.22 0.19 -11.92
N ALA A 340 8.13 -1.14 -11.99
CA ALA A 340 8.24 -2.03 -10.84
C ALA A 340 8.80 -3.38 -11.28
N ASP A 341 9.73 -3.96 -10.53
CA ASP A 341 10.15 -5.33 -10.73
C ASP A 341 9.13 -6.30 -10.11
N PHE A 342 8.45 -5.85 -9.06
CA PHE A 342 7.30 -6.55 -8.51
C PHE A 342 6.25 -5.59 -7.93
N ILE A 343 5.00 -6.02 -8.00
CA ILE A 343 3.87 -5.36 -7.36
C ILE A 343 3.48 -6.17 -6.13
N LYS A 344 3.37 -5.48 -4.99
CA LYS A 344 2.89 -6.05 -3.72
C LYS A 344 1.52 -5.46 -3.38
N PRO A 345 0.43 -6.10 -3.80
CA PRO A 345 -0.90 -5.75 -3.31
C PRO A 345 -1.09 -6.27 -1.89
N ILE A 346 -1.78 -5.50 -1.04
CA ILE A 346 -2.27 -6.02 0.24
C ILE A 346 -3.47 -6.92 -0.04
N LEU A 347 -3.31 -8.22 0.17
CA LEU A 347 -4.39 -9.21 0.07
C LEU A 347 -4.58 -9.95 1.40
N TYR A 348 -4.63 -9.17 2.50
CA TYR A 348 -4.80 -9.68 3.85
C TYR A 348 -6.27 -10.09 4.06
N HIS A 349 -6.61 -11.34 3.72
CA HIS A 349 -7.98 -11.84 3.76
C HIS A 349 -8.60 -11.73 5.15
N ASP A 350 -7.82 -11.93 6.20
CA ASP A 350 -8.28 -11.88 7.60
C ASP A 350 -8.47 -10.44 8.13
N ILE A 351 -7.71 -9.47 7.61
CA ILE A 351 -7.75 -8.05 8.03
C ILE A 351 -8.72 -7.23 7.17
N LEU A 352 -8.93 -7.62 5.92
CA LEU A 352 -9.80 -6.88 5.01
C LEU A 352 -11.24 -6.77 5.54
N ALA A 353 -11.80 -7.84 6.09
CA ALA A 353 -13.20 -7.88 6.49
C ALA A 353 -13.56 -6.81 7.55
N PRO A 354 -12.86 -6.66 8.69
CA PRO A 354 -13.15 -5.59 9.63
C PRO A 354 -12.88 -4.19 9.05
N ARG A 355 -11.89 -4.04 8.17
CA ARG A 355 -11.67 -2.77 7.47
C ARG A 355 -12.81 -2.45 6.50
N LEU A 356 -13.35 -3.45 5.82
CA LEU A 356 -14.51 -3.32 4.94
C LEU A 356 -15.75 -2.92 5.74
N ALA A 357 -16.00 -3.50 6.92
CA ALA A 357 -17.10 -3.09 7.80
C ALA A 357 -17.04 -1.60 8.12
N ASN A 358 -15.87 -1.08 8.50
CA ASN A 358 -15.66 0.34 8.75
C ASN A 358 -15.90 1.18 7.49
N GLN A 359 -15.39 0.75 6.33
CA GLN A 359 -15.58 1.44 5.06
C GLN A 359 -17.07 1.52 4.67
N LEU A 360 -17.81 0.43 4.84
CA LEU A 360 -19.27 0.42 4.57
C LEU A 360 -20.02 1.37 5.47
N ALA A 361 -19.64 1.47 6.76
CA ALA A 361 -20.24 2.42 7.70
C ALA A 361 -20.01 3.88 7.26
N GLU A 362 -18.81 4.21 6.74
CA GLU A 362 -18.52 5.54 6.18
C GLU A 362 -19.35 5.80 4.91
N LEU A 363 -19.39 4.83 3.98
CA LEU A 363 -20.17 4.94 2.75
C LEU A 363 -21.67 5.12 3.01
N LYS A 364 -22.22 4.46 4.05
CA LYS A 364 -23.60 4.61 4.51
C LYS A 364 -23.91 6.04 4.97
N ARG A 365 -22.95 6.77 5.48
CA ARG A 365 -23.09 8.17 5.90
C ARG A 365 -22.96 9.15 4.73
N GLY A 366 -22.58 8.68 3.54
CA GLY A 366 -22.32 9.47 2.35
C GLY A 366 -22.97 8.86 1.09
N PRO A 367 -22.19 8.48 0.07
CA PRO A 367 -22.69 8.11 -1.26
C PRO A 367 -23.67 6.93 -1.30
N LEU A 368 -23.68 6.05 -0.31
CA LEU A 368 -24.57 4.89 -0.23
C LEU A 368 -25.63 5.06 0.87
N ALA A 369 -26.01 6.30 1.19
CA ALA A 369 -26.96 6.60 2.28
C ALA A 369 -28.32 5.89 2.12
N GLU A 370 -28.77 5.65 0.89
CA GLU A 370 -30.01 4.96 0.61
C GLU A 370 -29.97 3.44 0.85
N LEU A 371 -28.78 2.83 0.82
CA LEU A 371 -28.63 1.39 1.00
C LEU A 371 -28.52 1.04 2.50
N SER A 372 -29.07 -0.07 2.92
CA SER A 372 -28.72 -0.68 4.19
C SER A 372 -27.29 -1.23 4.15
N LEU A 373 -26.64 -1.43 5.30
CA LEU A 373 -25.30 -2.01 5.32
C LEU A 373 -25.22 -3.41 4.67
N PRO A 374 -26.19 -4.34 4.88
CA PRO A 374 -26.20 -5.59 4.11
C PRO A 374 -26.27 -5.40 2.59
N GLN A 375 -27.11 -4.46 2.12
CA GLN A 375 -27.18 -4.15 0.67
C GLN A 375 -25.88 -3.54 0.15
N SER A 376 -25.21 -2.69 0.92
CA SER A 376 -23.90 -2.12 0.55
C SER A 376 -22.83 -3.21 0.47
N LEU A 377 -22.86 -4.19 1.37
CA LEU A 377 -21.94 -5.33 1.35
C LEU A 377 -22.20 -6.22 0.13
N GLU A 378 -23.43 -6.55 -0.17
CA GLU A 378 -23.82 -7.34 -1.34
C GLU A 378 -23.43 -6.62 -2.65
N LEU A 379 -23.65 -5.31 -2.71
CA LEU A 379 -23.21 -4.49 -3.84
C LEU A 379 -21.68 -4.56 -4.01
N PHE A 380 -20.92 -4.46 -2.92
CA PHE A 380 -19.47 -4.58 -2.96
C PHE A 380 -19.04 -5.96 -3.51
N TYR A 381 -19.60 -7.05 -2.99
CA TYR A 381 -19.28 -8.39 -3.48
C TYR A 381 -19.62 -8.55 -4.97
N SER A 382 -20.78 -8.07 -5.38
CA SER A 382 -21.23 -8.13 -6.78
C SER A 382 -20.33 -7.34 -7.71
N LEU A 383 -19.95 -6.10 -7.35
CA LEU A 383 -19.05 -5.25 -8.13
C LEU A 383 -17.64 -5.84 -8.25
N ARG A 384 -17.20 -6.54 -7.20
CA ARG A 384 -15.89 -7.20 -7.18
C ARG A 384 -15.92 -8.64 -7.71
N GLY A 385 -17.11 -9.18 -8.04
CA GLY A 385 -17.27 -10.55 -8.50
C GLY A 385 -16.84 -11.59 -7.49
N TYR A 386 -17.04 -11.30 -6.19
CA TYR A 386 -16.87 -12.29 -5.15
C TYR A 386 -18.16 -13.09 -4.97
N ASP A 387 -18.05 -14.39 -4.72
CA ASP A 387 -19.22 -15.22 -4.42
C ASP A 387 -19.72 -14.91 -3.00
N SER A 388 -20.83 -14.18 -2.90
CA SER A 388 -21.43 -13.79 -1.62
C SER A 388 -21.83 -14.97 -0.72
N LYS A 389 -21.93 -16.18 -1.28
CA LYS A 389 -22.21 -17.40 -0.47
C LYS A 389 -20.98 -17.87 0.30
N LEU A 390 -19.77 -17.59 -0.19
CA LEU A 390 -18.51 -17.94 0.44
C LEU A 390 -18.04 -16.84 1.39
N GLN A 391 -18.29 -15.58 1.02
CA GLN A 391 -17.82 -14.42 1.75
C GLN A 391 -18.61 -14.19 3.07
N PRO A 392 -18.00 -13.51 4.07
CA PRO A 392 -18.64 -13.25 5.34
C PRO A 392 -19.89 -12.36 5.19
N LYS A 393 -20.92 -12.65 5.97
CA LYS A 393 -22.05 -11.74 6.16
C LYS A 393 -21.65 -10.53 7.00
N LEU A 394 -22.50 -9.51 7.07
CA LEU A 394 -22.22 -8.27 7.77
C LEU A 394 -21.82 -8.47 9.25
N ASP A 395 -22.52 -9.33 9.95
CA ASP A 395 -22.28 -9.67 11.35
C ASP A 395 -21.02 -10.55 11.55
N GLU A 396 -20.56 -11.21 10.51
CA GLU A 396 -19.36 -12.05 10.53
C GLU A 396 -18.07 -11.27 10.20
N LEU A 397 -18.15 -10.07 9.59
CA LEU A 397 -16.98 -9.31 9.09
C LEU A 397 -15.91 -9.07 10.17
N ASN A 398 -16.34 -8.80 11.41
CA ASN A 398 -15.42 -8.56 12.53
C ASN A 398 -14.96 -9.84 13.24
N VAL A 399 -15.50 -11.01 12.86
CA VAL A 399 -15.26 -12.29 13.55
C VAL A 399 -14.41 -13.23 12.70
N ARG A 400 -14.72 -13.34 11.43
CA ARG A 400 -13.94 -14.15 10.47
C ARG A 400 -13.41 -13.26 9.35
N GLY A 401 -12.30 -13.60 8.73
CA GLY A 401 -11.77 -12.91 7.56
C GLY A 401 -12.64 -13.10 6.31
N MET A 402 -12.23 -12.49 5.21
CA MET A 402 -12.73 -12.85 3.89
C MET A 402 -12.38 -14.31 3.58
N ASP A 403 -13.18 -14.96 2.75
CA ASP A 403 -12.80 -16.29 2.27
C ASP A 403 -11.45 -16.21 1.53
N PRO A 404 -10.55 -17.19 1.71
CA PRO A 404 -9.24 -17.21 1.05
C PRO A 404 -9.28 -17.18 -0.49
N GLU A 405 -10.41 -17.50 -1.11
CA GLU A 405 -10.62 -17.34 -2.56
C GLU A 405 -10.38 -15.89 -3.01
N TYR A 406 -10.70 -14.91 -2.15
CA TYR A 406 -10.39 -13.48 -2.38
C TYR A 406 -8.93 -13.26 -2.81
N VAL A 407 -7.98 -13.94 -2.17
CA VAL A 407 -6.55 -13.80 -2.49
C VAL A 407 -6.27 -14.29 -3.92
N GLY A 408 -6.86 -15.40 -4.31
CA GLY A 408 -6.73 -15.96 -5.66
C GLY A 408 -7.33 -15.03 -6.72
N ILE A 409 -8.55 -14.54 -6.49
CA ILE A 409 -9.25 -13.64 -7.43
C ILE A 409 -8.44 -12.36 -7.66
N GLU A 410 -8.02 -11.68 -6.59
CA GLU A 410 -7.29 -10.41 -6.74
C GLU A 410 -5.87 -10.62 -7.29
N THR A 411 -5.19 -11.71 -6.93
CA THR A 411 -3.90 -12.06 -7.53
C THR A 411 -4.04 -12.28 -9.03
N ARG A 412 -5.04 -13.06 -9.47
CA ARG A 412 -5.31 -13.34 -10.88
C ARG A 412 -5.57 -12.06 -11.68
N ARG A 413 -6.40 -11.16 -11.15
CA ARG A 413 -6.68 -9.85 -11.78
C ARG A 413 -5.41 -9.07 -12.09
N ILE A 414 -4.46 -9.05 -11.13
CA ILE A 414 -3.22 -8.32 -11.31
C ILE A 414 -2.31 -9.04 -12.30
N VAL A 415 -2.16 -10.37 -12.17
CA VAL A 415 -1.36 -11.20 -13.09
C VAL A 415 -1.82 -11.04 -14.54
N ASP A 416 -3.13 -11.10 -14.78
CA ASP A 416 -3.71 -10.95 -16.12
C ASP A 416 -3.45 -9.57 -16.72
N VAL A 417 -3.50 -8.53 -15.90
CA VAL A 417 -3.28 -7.14 -16.34
C VAL A 417 -1.80 -6.83 -16.57
N VAL A 418 -0.90 -7.33 -15.72
CA VAL A 418 0.54 -7.04 -15.88
C VAL A 418 1.19 -7.88 -16.99
N GLN A 419 0.61 -9.01 -17.36
CA GLN A 419 1.06 -9.84 -18.50
C GLN A 419 2.56 -10.17 -18.46
N GLY A 420 3.09 -10.51 -17.29
CA GLY A 420 4.50 -10.87 -17.11
C GLY A 420 5.51 -9.71 -17.20
N ARG A 421 5.05 -8.45 -17.31
CA ARG A 421 5.95 -7.27 -17.33
C ARG A 421 6.62 -7.02 -15.99
N CYS A 422 6.00 -7.41 -14.90
CA CYS A 422 6.60 -7.46 -13.57
C CYS A 422 6.03 -8.66 -12.80
N SER A 423 6.65 -9.00 -11.68
CA SER A 423 6.17 -10.06 -10.79
C SER A 423 5.01 -9.57 -9.93
N VAL A 424 4.06 -10.45 -9.61
CA VAL A 424 3.00 -10.17 -8.64
C VAL A 424 3.32 -10.95 -7.37
N VAL A 425 3.56 -10.25 -6.26
CA VAL A 425 3.96 -10.79 -4.96
C VAL A 425 2.93 -10.34 -3.92
N PRO A 426 1.77 -11.02 -3.81
CA PRO A 426 0.74 -10.61 -2.88
C PRO A 426 1.24 -10.62 -1.43
N GLY A 427 0.86 -9.60 -0.69
CA GLY A 427 1.01 -9.61 0.75
C GLY A 427 -0.05 -10.51 1.37
N ILE A 428 0.38 -11.49 2.14
CA ILE A 428 -0.49 -12.38 2.92
C ILE A 428 -0.48 -11.88 4.35
N GLY A 429 -1.66 -11.52 4.88
CA GLY A 429 -1.82 -11.14 6.28
C GLY A 429 -1.64 -12.35 7.19
N VAL A 430 -0.88 -12.18 8.26
CA VAL A 430 -0.63 -13.22 9.24
C VAL A 430 -0.92 -12.67 10.62
N ASP A 431 -1.82 -13.29 11.31
CA ASP A 431 -2.37 -12.91 12.59
C ASP A 431 -2.93 -11.46 12.63
N VAL A 432 -4.12 -11.29 13.18
CA VAL A 432 -4.79 -9.99 13.22
C VAL A 432 -4.42 -9.28 14.51
N PRO A 433 -3.75 -8.12 14.43
CA PRO A 433 -3.38 -7.38 15.63
C PRO A 433 -4.61 -6.87 16.36
N ASN A 434 -4.52 -6.82 17.69
CA ASN A 434 -5.57 -6.26 18.53
C ASN A 434 -5.54 -4.71 18.48
N THR A 435 -6.08 -4.15 17.41
CA THR A 435 -6.27 -2.70 17.28
C THR A 435 -7.76 -2.37 17.13
N ALA A 436 -8.13 -1.14 17.46
CA ALA A 436 -9.52 -0.68 17.29
C ALA A 436 -10.00 -0.75 15.83
N LEU A 437 -9.09 -0.74 14.87
CA LEU A 437 -9.41 -0.83 13.44
C LEU A 437 -9.63 -2.26 12.98
N GLU A 438 -8.77 -3.19 13.39
CA GLU A 438 -8.76 -4.58 12.93
C GLU A 438 -9.47 -5.54 13.91
N ALA A 439 -9.59 -5.14 15.16
CA ALA A 439 -10.29 -5.89 16.21
C ALA A 439 -11.10 -4.94 17.09
N PRO A 440 -12.16 -4.30 16.56
CA PRO A 440 -12.91 -3.25 17.26
C PRO A 440 -13.57 -3.74 18.56
N ASN A 441 -13.79 -5.03 18.69
CA ASN A 441 -14.37 -5.66 19.89
C ASN A 441 -13.31 -6.15 20.89
N GLY A 442 -12.05 -5.73 20.73
CA GLY A 442 -10.96 -6.08 21.66
C GLY A 442 -10.53 -7.55 21.60
N GLY A 443 -10.95 -8.29 20.60
CA GLY A 443 -10.58 -9.69 20.41
C GLY A 443 -9.23 -9.85 19.71
N LYS A 444 -8.35 -10.68 20.30
CA LYS A 444 -7.21 -11.23 19.56
C LYS A 444 -7.75 -12.19 18.51
N ARG A 445 -7.28 -12.07 17.29
CA ARG A 445 -7.70 -12.99 16.26
C ARG A 445 -6.48 -13.55 15.54
N PRO A 446 -5.94 -14.69 16.04
CA PRO A 446 -4.93 -15.43 15.32
C PRO A 446 -5.49 -15.89 13.98
N SER A 447 -4.64 -15.99 12.97
CA SER A 447 -5.04 -16.54 11.68
C SER A 447 -5.56 -17.97 11.83
N ASP A 448 -6.67 -18.28 11.17
CA ASP A 448 -7.07 -19.67 10.94
C ASP A 448 -6.05 -20.34 10.04
N GLN A 449 -5.48 -21.45 10.51
CA GLN A 449 -4.38 -22.11 9.83
C GLN A 449 -4.80 -22.74 8.48
N LEU A 450 -6.04 -23.19 8.36
CA LEU A 450 -6.58 -23.73 7.10
C LEU A 450 -6.82 -22.61 6.10
N ALA A 451 -7.37 -21.47 6.55
CA ALA A 451 -7.56 -20.30 5.72
C ALA A 451 -6.22 -19.71 5.26
N LEU A 452 -5.20 -19.67 6.13
CA LEU A 452 -3.86 -19.22 5.78
C LEU A 452 -3.22 -20.10 4.69
N ARG A 453 -3.30 -21.45 4.85
CA ARG A 453 -2.86 -22.42 3.82
C ARG A 453 -3.60 -22.17 2.49
N ALA A 454 -4.90 -22.04 2.53
CA ALA A 454 -5.72 -21.81 1.34
C ALA A 454 -5.35 -20.48 0.66
N ALA A 455 -5.15 -19.40 1.41
CA ALA A 455 -4.74 -18.10 0.87
C ALA A 455 -3.41 -18.19 0.09
N ILE A 456 -2.41 -18.88 0.65
CA ILE A 456 -1.11 -19.09 0.00
C ILE A 456 -1.27 -19.95 -1.26
N LYS A 457 -1.99 -21.07 -1.19
CA LYS A 457 -2.26 -21.94 -2.34
C LYS A 457 -2.97 -21.19 -3.46
N ASN A 458 -3.99 -20.40 -3.13
CA ASN A 458 -4.73 -19.59 -4.08
C ASN A 458 -3.86 -18.52 -4.75
N ALA A 459 -2.93 -17.89 -4.00
CA ALA A 459 -1.99 -16.93 -4.57
C ALA A 459 -1.11 -17.58 -5.66
N PHE A 460 -0.46 -18.70 -5.36
CA PHE A 460 0.40 -19.40 -6.32
C PHE A 460 -0.39 -20.00 -7.51
N THR A 461 -1.55 -20.58 -7.26
CA THR A 461 -2.46 -21.07 -8.32
C THR A 461 -2.90 -19.95 -9.25
N ALA A 462 -3.04 -18.73 -8.73
CA ALA A 462 -3.36 -17.54 -9.52
C ALA A 462 -2.16 -16.97 -10.30
N GLY A 463 -0.97 -17.51 -10.14
CA GLY A 463 0.23 -17.10 -10.88
C GLY A 463 1.12 -16.09 -10.14
N ALA A 464 1.05 -16.04 -8.81
CA ALA A 464 1.97 -15.23 -8.02
C ALA A 464 3.43 -15.68 -8.25
N GLY A 465 4.35 -14.72 -8.40
CA GLY A 465 5.78 -14.96 -8.47
C GLY A 465 6.47 -15.02 -7.09
N GLY A 466 5.68 -15.12 -6.03
CA GLY A 466 6.10 -15.18 -4.65
C GLY A 466 5.03 -14.67 -3.71
N ILE A 467 5.34 -14.55 -2.44
CA ILE A 467 4.47 -13.94 -1.42
C ILE A 467 5.29 -13.03 -0.50
N LEU A 468 4.64 -12.03 0.09
CA LEU A 468 5.21 -11.22 1.16
C LEU A 468 4.42 -11.45 2.44
N ILE A 469 5.05 -12.16 3.40
CA ILE A 469 4.49 -12.46 4.71
C ILE A 469 4.36 -11.14 5.47
N SER A 470 3.17 -10.78 5.83
CA SER A 470 2.78 -9.46 6.33
C SER A 470 1.84 -9.66 7.54
N ARG A 471 1.82 -8.82 8.52
CA ARG A 471 2.24 -7.43 8.64
C ARG A 471 3.68 -7.27 9.12
N GLU A 472 3.93 -7.39 10.45
CA GLU A 472 5.26 -7.31 11.06
C GLU A 472 5.57 -8.65 11.74
N TYR A 473 6.81 -9.11 11.65
CA TYR A 473 7.26 -10.38 12.23
C TYR A 473 6.87 -10.53 13.72
N ASP A 474 6.98 -9.47 14.46
CA ASP A 474 6.65 -9.43 15.89
C ASP A 474 5.13 -9.43 16.21
N GLU A 475 4.30 -9.35 15.21
CA GLU A 475 2.86 -9.52 15.32
C GLU A 475 2.41 -10.95 14.98
N MET A 476 3.33 -11.82 14.53
CA MET A 476 3.05 -13.16 14.03
C MET A 476 3.38 -14.23 15.06
N ARG A 477 2.54 -15.26 15.15
CA ARG A 477 2.81 -16.44 15.96
C ARG A 477 3.74 -17.40 15.24
N LEU A 478 4.61 -18.09 15.99
CA LEU A 478 5.49 -19.11 15.42
C LEU A 478 4.72 -20.25 14.73
N GLU A 479 3.54 -20.60 15.24
CA GLU A 479 2.64 -21.58 14.62
C GLU A 479 2.21 -21.14 13.21
N SER A 480 1.82 -19.87 13.05
CA SER A 480 1.43 -19.31 11.75
C SER A 480 2.61 -19.30 10.78
N LEU A 481 3.81 -18.94 11.24
CA LEU A 481 5.02 -18.97 10.42
C LEU A 481 5.37 -20.41 9.98
N LYS A 482 5.24 -21.41 10.86
CA LYS A 482 5.43 -22.83 10.51
C LYS A 482 4.41 -23.30 9.47
N THR A 483 3.14 -22.92 9.63
CA THR A 483 2.09 -23.24 8.65
C THR A 483 2.43 -22.69 7.26
N ILE A 484 3.00 -21.48 7.18
CA ILE A 484 3.46 -20.90 5.91
C ILE A 484 4.58 -21.77 5.30
N GLY A 485 5.60 -22.08 6.08
CA GLY A 485 6.74 -22.87 5.61
C GLY A 485 6.34 -24.27 5.14
N GLU A 486 5.47 -24.95 5.87
CA GLU A 486 4.90 -26.24 5.46
C GLU A 486 4.13 -26.15 4.15
N THR A 487 3.30 -25.10 4.01
CA THR A 487 2.52 -24.87 2.78
C THR A 487 3.43 -24.61 1.58
N LEU A 488 4.50 -23.84 1.76
CA LEU A 488 5.47 -23.58 0.69
C LEU A 488 6.21 -24.85 0.26
N LYS A 489 6.57 -25.73 1.21
CA LYS A 489 7.13 -27.08 0.91
C LYS A 489 6.15 -27.95 0.14
N GLU A 490 4.90 -28.02 0.58
CA GLU A 490 3.84 -28.77 -0.13
C GLU A 490 3.67 -28.31 -1.58
N LEU A 491 3.87 -27.01 -1.84
CA LEU A 491 3.78 -26.39 -3.18
C LEU A 491 5.08 -26.50 -3.97
N GLY A 492 6.17 -27.03 -3.40
CA GLY A 492 7.49 -27.06 -4.05
C GLY A 492 8.08 -25.69 -4.34
N GLN A 493 7.78 -24.70 -3.50
CA GLN A 493 8.27 -23.32 -3.66
C GLN A 493 9.56 -23.06 -2.87
N VAL A 494 9.98 -23.96 -2.01
CA VAL A 494 11.19 -23.92 -1.17
C VAL A 494 11.78 -25.31 -1.01
#